data_1cfd053fd93edba046b18660761d5a4a
#
_entry.id   1cfd053fd93edba046b18660761d5a4a
#
_cell.length_a   1.000
_cell.length_b   1.000
_cell.length_c   1.000
_cell.angle_alpha   90.00
_cell.angle_beta   90.00
_cell.angle_gamma   90.00
#
_symmetry.space_group_name_H-M   'P 1'
#
loop_
_entity.id
_entity.type
_entity.pdbx_description
1 polymer ?
#
loop_
_entity_poly.entity_id
_entity_poly.type
_entity_poly.pdbx_seq_one_letter_code
_entity_poly.pdbx_strand_id
1 'polypeptide(L)'
;MYKNIILLGDMGSGYTEQHEVAKLIERIIKKKSKNLICGLGDNIYEDGCKTINDIKFKTNFEDPYKNISDKNKFHMCLGNHDYHSNYKAQIQYGILSSKLGKKWVMPHNYYTYSANNIDFFVIDTNIEHMTDLLIRKQYNKIKQYMNKSKNKWKIMYGHHPLRSIGGHGNARKKLEQMIKGLISYGNVDIYMSGHDHSKQLIKMNINNRDVYQIICGTGGKPGDPYINMNNMRDSELLFFSNIIGVCNIRSIDNNLILDFLNTKIKEFSYTFKK
;
A
#
# COMPACT_ATOMS: atom_id res chain seq x y z
N MET A 1 1.28 13.68 15.99
CA MET A 1 2.20 12.86 15.19
C MET A 1 1.74 11.40 15.19
N TYR A 2 1.79 10.71 14.07
CA TYR A 2 1.52 9.27 13.99
C TYR A 2 2.74 8.50 14.52
N LYS A 3 2.49 7.49 15.36
CA LYS A 3 3.56 6.68 15.94
C LYS A 3 4.06 5.61 14.98
N ASN A 4 3.12 4.97 14.28
CA ASN A 4 3.37 3.92 13.31
C ASN A 4 2.66 4.24 12.00
N ILE A 5 3.27 3.86 10.89
CA ILE A 5 2.70 3.84 9.54
C ILE A 5 2.76 2.37 9.12
N ILE A 6 1.61 1.70 9.15
CA ILE A 6 1.50 0.27 8.88
C ILE A 6 1.13 0.08 7.41
N LEU A 7 1.84 -0.76 6.70
CA LEU A 7 1.57 -1.15 5.32
C LEU A 7 0.81 -2.47 5.35
N LEU A 8 -0.30 -2.52 4.61
CA LEU A 8 -1.23 -3.64 4.62
C LEU A 8 -1.87 -3.80 3.24
N GLY A 9 -1.37 -4.71 2.44
CA GLY A 9 -1.95 -5.08 1.14
C GLY A 9 -2.58 -6.46 1.17
N ASP A 10 -3.46 -6.72 0.20
CA ASP A 10 -4.06 -8.04 -0.03
C ASP A 10 -4.79 -8.58 1.20
N MET A 11 -5.53 -7.66 1.86
CA MET A 11 -5.96 -7.87 3.23
C MET A 11 -7.39 -8.41 3.38
N GLY A 12 -8.23 -8.21 2.38
CA GLY A 12 -9.69 -8.41 2.51
C GLY A 12 -10.17 -9.80 2.15
N SER A 13 -9.48 -10.85 2.57
CA SER A 13 -9.80 -12.24 2.23
C SER A 13 -11.01 -12.80 2.99
N GLY A 14 -11.26 -12.33 4.22
CA GLY A 14 -12.18 -12.97 5.15
C GLY A 14 -11.64 -14.24 5.79
N TYR A 15 -10.37 -14.64 5.49
CA TYR A 15 -9.75 -15.86 6.00
C TYR A 15 -9.14 -15.67 7.39
N THR A 16 -8.71 -16.78 7.99
CA THR A 16 -8.03 -16.80 9.29
C THR A 16 -6.79 -15.92 9.29
N GLU A 17 -6.04 -15.91 8.20
CA GLU A 17 -4.82 -15.11 8.01
C GLU A 17 -5.08 -13.62 8.19
N GLN A 18 -6.18 -13.10 7.66
CA GLN A 18 -6.59 -11.71 7.87
C GLN A 18 -6.82 -11.41 9.36
N HIS A 19 -7.51 -12.31 10.07
CA HIS A 19 -7.77 -12.14 11.50
C HIS A 19 -6.49 -12.22 12.35
N GLU A 20 -5.53 -13.07 11.97
CA GLU A 20 -4.23 -13.14 12.63
C GLU A 20 -3.42 -11.86 12.42
N VAL A 21 -3.42 -11.33 11.19
CA VAL A 21 -2.76 -10.06 10.88
C VAL A 21 -3.45 -8.89 11.57
N ALA A 22 -4.78 -8.87 11.66
CA ALA A 22 -5.51 -7.85 12.43
C ALA A 22 -5.08 -7.84 13.91
N LYS A 23 -4.94 -9.02 14.55
CA LYS A 23 -4.40 -9.15 15.92
C LYS A 23 -2.95 -8.67 16.04
N LEU A 24 -2.11 -8.90 15.00
CA LEU A 24 -0.76 -8.34 14.96
C LEU A 24 -0.81 -6.81 14.95
N ILE A 25 -1.66 -6.21 14.12
CA ILE A 25 -1.82 -4.76 14.05
C ILE A 25 -2.29 -4.21 15.41
N GLU A 26 -3.25 -4.86 16.07
CA GLU A 26 -3.71 -4.47 17.42
C GLU A 26 -2.55 -4.42 18.43
N ARG A 27 -1.61 -5.39 18.36
CA ARG A 27 -0.42 -5.41 19.23
C ARG A 27 0.56 -4.26 18.94
N ILE A 28 0.73 -3.90 17.66
CA ILE A 28 1.59 -2.78 17.24
C ILE A 28 0.99 -1.45 17.69
N ILE A 29 -0.35 -1.31 17.58
CA ILE A 29 -1.10 -0.09 17.88
C ILE A 29 -1.36 0.00 19.38
N LYS A 30 -0.58 0.81 20.09
CA LYS A 30 -0.89 1.11 21.50
C LYS A 30 -2.15 1.96 21.60
N LYS A 31 -3.07 1.62 22.53
CA LYS A 31 -4.41 2.25 22.72
C LYS A 31 -4.40 3.79 22.69
N LYS A 32 -3.36 4.45 23.19
CA LYS A 32 -3.26 5.93 23.26
C LYS A 32 -2.56 6.57 22.06
N SER A 33 -1.98 5.80 21.12
CA SER A 33 -1.27 6.34 19.96
C SER A 33 -2.20 6.51 18.77
N LYS A 34 -1.92 7.50 17.93
CA LYS A 34 -2.52 7.66 16.60
C LYS A 34 -1.60 6.97 15.60
N ASN A 35 -2.16 6.10 14.77
CA ASN A 35 -1.41 5.36 13.77
C ASN A 35 -2.09 5.53 12.41
N LEU A 36 -1.30 5.40 11.36
CA LEU A 36 -1.73 5.44 9.97
C LEU A 36 -1.60 4.05 9.38
N ILE A 37 -2.59 3.61 8.63
CA ILE A 37 -2.52 2.37 7.86
C ILE A 37 -2.62 2.72 6.38
N CYS A 38 -1.63 2.30 5.58
CA CYS A 38 -1.64 2.39 4.14
C CYS A 38 -2.18 1.07 3.59
N GLY A 39 -3.41 1.07 3.08
CA GLY A 39 -4.00 -0.08 2.39
C GLY A 39 -3.50 -0.15 0.95
N LEU A 40 -2.79 -1.21 0.61
CA LEU A 40 -2.05 -1.34 -0.65
C LEU A 40 -2.83 -2.11 -1.73
N GLY A 41 -4.17 -2.05 -1.69
CA GLY A 41 -5.06 -2.68 -2.67
C GLY A 41 -5.42 -4.12 -2.33
N ASP A 42 -6.29 -4.68 -3.17
CA ASP A 42 -6.99 -5.92 -2.92
C ASP A 42 -7.65 -5.89 -1.54
N ASN A 43 -8.47 -4.85 -1.41
CA ASN A 43 -9.11 -4.52 -0.15
C ASN A 43 -10.20 -5.50 0.21
N ILE A 44 -10.85 -6.11 -0.80
CA ILE A 44 -11.97 -7.06 -0.63
C ILE A 44 -11.93 -8.14 -1.72
N TYR A 45 -11.68 -9.37 -1.31
CA TYR A 45 -11.67 -10.55 -2.18
C TYR A 45 -13.08 -11.19 -2.30
N GLU A 46 -13.38 -12.07 -3.30
CA GLU A 46 -12.50 -12.28 -4.48
C GLU A 46 -12.76 -11.18 -5.53
N ASP A 47 -13.96 -10.57 -5.55
CA ASP A 47 -14.44 -9.73 -6.65
C ASP A 47 -14.80 -8.30 -6.20
N GLY A 48 -14.16 -7.78 -5.14
CA GLY A 48 -14.50 -6.46 -4.61
C GLY A 48 -15.95 -6.36 -4.10
N CYS A 49 -16.56 -5.18 -4.23
CA CYS A 49 -17.91 -4.86 -3.76
C CYS A 49 -18.82 -4.45 -4.91
N LYS A 50 -20.10 -4.88 -4.89
CA LYS A 50 -21.08 -4.50 -5.91
C LYS A 50 -21.70 -3.13 -5.66
N THR A 51 -21.98 -2.81 -4.41
CA THR A 51 -22.61 -1.55 -3.98
C THR A 51 -22.00 -1.04 -2.70
N ILE A 52 -22.31 0.20 -2.31
CA ILE A 52 -21.88 0.78 -1.03
C ILE A 52 -22.42 0.01 0.21
N ASN A 53 -23.51 -0.73 0.02
CA ASN A 53 -24.15 -1.52 1.08
C ASN A 53 -23.76 -3.00 1.01
N ASP A 54 -22.72 -3.36 0.26
CA ASP A 54 -22.28 -4.74 0.15
C ASP A 54 -21.85 -5.26 1.53
N ILE A 55 -22.34 -6.45 1.87
CA ILE A 55 -22.03 -7.10 3.16
C ILE A 55 -20.52 -7.32 3.37
N LYS A 56 -19.75 -7.40 2.29
CA LYS A 56 -18.30 -7.60 2.34
C LYS A 56 -17.57 -6.45 3.04
N PHE A 57 -18.10 -5.22 3.02
CA PHE A 57 -17.53 -4.15 3.85
C PHE A 57 -17.55 -4.52 5.33
N LYS A 58 -18.63 -5.17 5.77
CA LYS A 58 -18.72 -5.66 7.15
C LYS A 58 -17.82 -6.86 7.38
N THR A 59 -17.98 -7.93 6.59
CA THR A 59 -17.32 -9.21 6.83
C THR A 59 -15.81 -9.20 6.58
N ASN A 60 -15.35 -8.45 5.57
CA ASN A 60 -13.95 -8.45 5.13
C ASN A 60 -13.17 -7.20 5.59
N PHE A 61 -13.84 -6.21 6.21
CA PHE A 61 -13.16 -5.03 6.74
C PHE A 61 -13.60 -4.65 8.15
N GLU A 62 -14.88 -4.34 8.38
CA GLU A 62 -15.31 -3.81 9.69
C GLU A 62 -15.12 -4.83 10.82
N ASP A 63 -15.55 -6.09 10.63
CA ASP A 63 -15.46 -7.14 11.63
C ASP A 63 -14.00 -7.56 11.93
N PRO A 64 -13.12 -7.83 10.93
CA PRO A 64 -11.73 -8.15 11.21
C PRO A 64 -10.98 -7.06 11.98
N TYR A 65 -11.25 -5.78 11.66
CA TYR A 65 -10.56 -4.64 12.26
C TYR A 65 -11.39 -3.89 13.32
N LYS A 66 -12.43 -4.52 13.89
CA LYS A 66 -13.35 -3.88 14.85
C LYS A 66 -12.67 -3.34 16.12
N ASN A 67 -11.60 -3.99 16.57
CA ASN A 67 -10.85 -3.59 17.76
C ASN A 67 -9.87 -2.42 17.47
N ILE A 68 -9.66 -2.07 16.20
CA ILE A 68 -8.86 -0.92 15.81
C ILE A 68 -9.76 0.32 15.82
N SER A 69 -9.47 1.25 16.73
CA SER A 69 -10.23 2.50 16.88
C SER A 69 -10.24 3.33 15.60
N ASP A 70 -11.35 4.01 15.31
CA ASP A 70 -11.56 4.90 14.15
C ASP A 70 -10.58 6.09 14.07
N LYS A 71 -9.85 6.40 15.14
CA LYS A 71 -8.75 7.38 15.11
C LYS A 71 -7.57 6.94 14.24
N ASN A 72 -7.42 5.62 14.04
CA ASN A 72 -6.41 5.03 13.17
C ASN A 72 -7.01 4.87 11.77
N LYS A 73 -6.59 5.74 10.85
CA LYS A 73 -7.17 5.79 9.50
C LYS A 73 -6.44 4.85 8.55
N PHE A 74 -7.24 4.13 7.76
CA PHE A 74 -6.79 3.28 6.66
C PHE A 74 -6.92 4.07 5.36
N HIS A 75 -5.82 4.55 4.82
CA HIS A 75 -5.76 5.22 3.54
C HIS A 75 -5.55 4.19 2.44
N MET A 76 -6.61 3.92 1.67
CA MET A 76 -6.69 2.78 0.76
C MET A 76 -6.33 3.16 -0.68
N CYS A 77 -5.67 2.26 -1.41
CA CYS A 77 -5.68 2.27 -2.88
C CYS A 77 -6.49 1.07 -3.40
N LEU A 78 -6.73 1.00 -4.69
CA LEU A 78 -7.45 -0.09 -5.34
C LEU A 78 -6.48 -1.13 -5.89
N GLY A 79 -6.80 -2.43 -5.70
CA GLY A 79 -6.14 -3.55 -6.35
C GLY A 79 -6.96 -4.11 -7.52
N ASN A 80 -6.44 -5.15 -8.19
CA ASN A 80 -7.12 -5.74 -9.34
C ASN A 80 -8.39 -6.50 -8.94
N HIS A 81 -8.43 -7.17 -7.78
CA HIS A 81 -9.65 -7.80 -7.27
C HIS A 81 -10.75 -6.78 -6.96
N ASP A 82 -10.40 -5.57 -6.56
CA ASP A 82 -11.37 -4.49 -6.35
C ASP A 82 -12.05 -4.04 -7.65
N TYR A 83 -11.42 -4.28 -8.81
CA TYR A 83 -11.93 -3.96 -10.14
C TYR A 83 -12.80 -5.06 -10.76
N HIS A 84 -12.80 -6.29 -10.24
CA HIS A 84 -13.63 -7.38 -10.77
C HIS A 84 -15.14 -7.09 -10.64
N SER A 85 -15.51 -6.14 -9.76
CA SER A 85 -16.90 -5.69 -9.63
C SER A 85 -16.96 -4.16 -9.73
N ASN A 86 -17.58 -3.48 -8.79
CA ASN A 86 -17.77 -2.04 -8.82
C ASN A 86 -16.77 -1.32 -7.90
N TYR A 87 -15.55 -1.04 -8.38
CA TYR A 87 -14.56 -0.31 -7.59
C TYR A 87 -15.04 1.05 -7.07
N LYS A 88 -16.02 1.69 -7.76
CA LYS A 88 -16.62 2.97 -7.32
C LYS A 88 -17.38 2.84 -6.01
N ALA A 89 -17.91 1.64 -5.71
CA ALA A 89 -18.55 1.38 -4.43
C ALA A 89 -17.57 1.58 -3.25
N GLN A 90 -16.31 1.16 -3.40
CA GLN A 90 -15.29 1.35 -2.36
C GLN A 90 -14.91 2.84 -2.18
N ILE A 91 -14.85 3.62 -3.26
CA ILE A 91 -14.62 5.06 -3.19
C ILE A 91 -15.80 5.75 -2.47
N GLN A 92 -17.04 5.43 -2.86
CA GLN A 92 -18.25 5.98 -2.22
C GLN A 92 -18.31 5.61 -0.73
N TYR A 93 -17.98 4.36 -0.39
CA TYR A 93 -17.86 3.91 1.00
C TYR A 93 -16.81 4.71 1.76
N GLY A 94 -15.64 4.97 1.16
CA GLY A 94 -14.56 5.76 1.75
C GLY A 94 -14.95 7.21 2.00
N ILE A 95 -15.70 7.82 1.09
CA ILE A 95 -16.24 9.18 1.26
C ILE A 95 -17.24 9.22 2.43
N LEU A 96 -18.18 8.26 2.49
CA LEU A 96 -19.15 8.16 3.57
C LEU A 96 -18.47 7.87 4.91
N SER A 97 -17.58 6.89 4.96
CA SER A 97 -16.79 6.53 6.12
C SER A 97 -16.02 7.73 6.69
N SER A 98 -15.38 8.51 5.83
CA SER A 98 -14.66 9.72 6.22
C SER A 98 -15.58 10.78 6.82
N LYS A 99 -16.77 11.01 6.23
CA LYS A 99 -17.79 11.95 6.75
C LYS A 99 -18.28 11.53 8.13
N LEU A 100 -18.39 10.24 8.38
CA LEU A 100 -18.81 9.67 9.67
C LEU A 100 -17.65 9.51 10.67
N GLY A 101 -16.44 9.97 10.34
CA GLY A 101 -15.26 9.85 11.18
C GLY A 101 -14.72 8.43 11.31
N LYS A 102 -15.19 7.48 10.49
CA LYS A 102 -14.78 6.08 10.50
C LYS A 102 -13.38 5.87 9.90
N LYS A 103 -12.88 4.64 9.91
CA LYS A 103 -11.47 4.34 9.65
C LYS A 103 -11.10 4.22 8.16
N TRP A 104 -12.01 3.84 7.27
CA TRP A 104 -11.73 3.71 5.83
C TRP A 104 -11.69 5.08 5.15
N VAL A 105 -10.57 5.42 4.51
CA VAL A 105 -10.35 6.68 3.79
C VAL A 105 -9.95 6.37 2.35
N MET A 106 -10.80 6.71 1.40
CA MET A 106 -10.56 6.63 -0.04
C MET A 106 -11.38 7.72 -0.73
N PRO A 107 -10.89 8.95 -0.80
CA PRO A 107 -11.65 10.06 -1.39
C PRO A 107 -11.75 10.00 -2.91
N HIS A 108 -10.83 9.28 -3.55
CA HIS A 108 -10.73 9.08 -4.99
C HIS A 108 -9.87 7.84 -5.26
N ASN A 109 -9.83 7.31 -6.48
CA ASN A 109 -8.92 6.23 -6.85
C ASN A 109 -7.43 6.67 -6.90
N TYR A 110 -7.15 7.98 -6.96
CA TYR A 110 -5.82 8.56 -6.76
C TYR A 110 -5.94 9.88 -5.99
N TYR A 111 -5.07 10.11 -5.03
CA TYR A 111 -5.12 11.29 -4.15
C TYR A 111 -3.79 11.49 -3.42
N THR A 112 -3.71 12.54 -2.60
CA THR A 112 -2.54 12.82 -1.78
C THR A 112 -2.95 13.22 -0.37
N TYR A 113 -2.07 12.97 0.58
CA TYR A 113 -2.18 13.43 1.95
C TYR A 113 -0.78 13.52 2.57
N SER A 114 -0.66 14.17 3.73
CA SER A 114 0.61 14.30 4.44
C SER A 114 0.48 13.81 5.87
N ALA A 115 1.54 13.18 6.36
CA ALA A 115 1.67 12.74 7.75
C ALA A 115 3.14 12.67 8.17
N ASN A 116 3.50 13.14 9.36
CA ASN A 116 4.85 13.02 9.94
C ASN A 116 6.00 13.52 9.03
N ASN A 117 5.88 14.68 8.39
CA ASN A 117 6.86 15.18 7.42
C ASN A 117 7.06 14.28 6.18
N ILE A 118 6.04 13.48 5.86
CA ILE A 118 5.98 12.63 4.69
C ILE A 118 4.79 13.07 3.83
N ASP A 119 5.02 13.26 2.54
CA ASP A 119 3.95 13.40 1.55
C ASP A 119 3.69 12.05 0.89
N PHE A 120 2.42 11.64 0.92
CA PHE A 120 1.95 10.40 0.31
C PHE A 120 1.20 10.70 -0.98
N PHE A 121 1.56 9.98 -2.04
CA PHE A 121 0.91 10.01 -3.34
C PHE A 121 0.30 8.65 -3.63
N VAL A 122 -1.02 8.57 -3.58
CA VAL A 122 -1.76 7.34 -3.87
C VAL A 122 -2.12 7.32 -5.33
N ILE A 123 -1.76 6.24 -6.03
CA ILE A 123 -2.04 6.06 -7.45
C ILE A 123 -2.88 4.80 -7.69
N ASP A 124 -3.66 4.84 -8.73
CA ASP A 124 -4.37 3.68 -9.24
C ASP A 124 -3.54 3.01 -10.33
N THR A 125 -3.09 1.81 -10.06
CA THR A 125 -2.22 1.04 -10.96
C THR A 125 -2.99 0.08 -11.87
N ASN A 126 -4.34 0.05 -11.79
CA ASN A 126 -5.20 -0.78 -12.62
C ASN A 126 -5.39 -0.19 -14.02
N ILE A 127 -4.29 0.17 -14.68
CA ILE A 127 -4.28 0.89 -15.96
C ILE A 127 -4.89 0.08 -17.12
N GLU A 128 -5.00 -1.23 -16.98
CA GLU A 128 -5.65 -2.11 -17.96
C GLU A 128 -7.16 -1.86 -18.02
N HIS A 129 -7.74 -1.33 -16.95
CA HIS A 129 -9.14 -0.92 -16.86
C HIS A 129 -9.36 0.57 -17.18
N MET A 130 -8.33 1.29 -17.65
CA MET A 130 -8.38 2.72 -17.91
C MET A 130 -8.12 3.04 -19.38
N THR A 131 -8.80 4.07 -19.88
CA THR A 131 -8.43 4.69 -21.16
C THR A 131 -7.14 5.51 -21.00
N ASP A 132 -6.43 5.75 -22.10
CA ASP A 132 -5.23 6.61 -22.11
C ASP A 132 -5.50 8.02 -21.58
N LEU A 133 -6.72 8.53 -21.81
CA LEU A 133 -7.15 9.81 -21.26
C LEU A 133 -7.19 9.81 -19.73
N LEU A 134 -7.74 8.75 -19.13
CA LEU A 134 -7.81 8.62 -17.66
C LEU A 134 -6.43 8.44 -17.05
N ILE A 135 -5.56 7.64 -17.68
CA ILE A 135 -4.16 7.49 -17.25
C ILE A 135 -3.43 8.84 -17.28
N ARG A 136 -3.57 9.60 -18.36
CA ARG A 136 -2.98 10.96 -18.48
C ARG A 136 -3.55 11.94 -17.46
N LYS A 137 -4.85 11.89 -17.19
CA LYS A 137 -5.50 12.73 -16.16
C LYS A 137 -4.90 12.43 -14.78
N GLN A 138 -4.81 11.16 -14.40
CA GLN A 138 -4.18 10.75 -13.14
C GLN A 138 -2.72 11.23 -13.08
N TYR A 139 -1.92 10.92 -14.11
CA TYR A 139 -0.51 11.30 -14.19
C TYR A 139 -0.29 12.79 -13.96
N ASN A 140 -1.04 13.64 -14.70
CA ASN A 140 -0.94 15.08 -14.59
C ASN A 140 -1.41 15.60 -13.23
N LYS A 141 -2.44 14.99 -12.65
CA LYS A 141 -2.96 15.40 -11.34
C LYS A 141 -1.98 15.06 -10.21
N ILE A 142 -1.37 13.88 -10.25
CA ILE A 142 -0.33 13.48 -9.29
C ILE A 142 0.88 14.42 -9.41
N LYS A 143 1.33 14.78 -10.63
CA LYS A 143 2.38 15.78 -10.82
C LYS A 143 2.04 17.13 -10.18
N GLN A 144 0.80 17.60 -10.34
CA GLN A 144 0.34 18.84 -9.68
C GLN A 144 0.43 18.76 -8.15
N TYR A 145 0.13 17.59 -7.57
CA TYR A 145 0.31 17.37 -6.13
C TYR A 145 1.80 17.36 -5.75
N MET A 146 2.64 16.68 -6.53
CA MET A 146 4.09 16.62 -6.30
C MET A 146 4.75 18.00 -6.33
N ASN A 147 4.32 18.91 -7.22
CA ASN A 147 4.80 20.30 -7.27
C ASN A 147 4.51 21.10 -6.01
N LYS A 148 3.48 20.72 -5.24
CA LYS A 148 3.12 21.37 -3.97
C LYS A 148 3.78 20.71 -2.76
N SER A 149 4.46 19.59 -2.97
CA SER A 149 5.10 18.81 -1.93
C SER A 149 6.29 19.56 -1.33
N LYS A 150 6.30 19.71 0.00
CA LYS A 150 7.35 20.40 0.76
C LYS A 150 8.01 19.52 1.82
N ASN A 151 7.44 18.36 2.10
CA ASN A 151 7.96 17.47 3.12
C ASN A 151 9.25 16.78 2.69
N LYS A 152 10.06 16.41 3.67
CA LYS A 152 11.37 15.79 3.46
C LYS A 152 11.25 14.46 2.73
N TRP A 153 10.28 13.62 3.12
CA TRP A 153 10.06 12.30 2.56
C TRP A 153 8.89 12.31 1.58
N LYS A 154 9.06 11.62 0.47
CA LYS A 154 8.04 11.45 -0.56
C LYS A 154 7.82 9.97 -0.79
N ILE A 155 6.64 9.50 -0.45
CA ILE A 155 6.24 8.10 -0.60
C ILE A 155 5.09 8.03 -1.59
N MET A 156 5.21 7.19 -2.59
CA MET A 156 4.13 6.88 -3.52
C MET A 156 3.68 5.44 -3.33
N TYR A 157 2.40 5.16 -3.48
CA TYR A 157 1.92 3.79 -3.46
C TYR A 157 0.72 3.54 -4.38
N GLY A 158 0.64 2.31 -4.83
CA GLY A 158 -0.45 1.69 -5.57
C GLY A 158 -0.39 0.20 -5.34
N HIS A 159 -1.22 -0.57 -6.01
CA HIS A 159 -1.31 -2.01 -5.76
C HIS A 159 -0.18 -2.81 -6.43
N HIS A 160 0.03 -2.60 -7.74
CA HIS A 160 0.99 -3.41 -8.50
C HIS A 160 2.43 -2.99 -8.24
N PRO A 161 3.38 -3.94 -8.04
CA PRO A 161 4.78 -3.65 -7.87
C PRO A 161 5.44 -3.18 -9.18
N LEU A 162 6.53 -2.41 -9.07
CA LEU A 162 7.39 -2.08 -10.20
C LEU A 162 8.35 -3.25 -10.49
N ARG A 163 8.92 -3.83 -9.45
CA ARG A 163 9.77 -5.03 -9.46
C ARG A 163 9.26 -6.01 -8.42
N SER A 164 9.31 -7.29 -8.73
CA SER A 164 9.00 -8.35 -7.77
C SER A 164 9.62 -9.67 -8.18
N ILE A 165 10.07 -10.45 -7.20
CA ILE A 165 10.45 -11.84 -7.40
C ILE A 165 9.27 -12.80 -7.23
N GLY A 166 8.09 -12.33 -6.81
CA GLY A 166 6.90 -13.14 -6.64
C GLY A 166 6.25 -13.58 -7.95
N GLY A 167 5.16 -14.32 -7.86
CA GLY A 167 4.50 -14.97 -8.98
C GLY A 167 3.93 -14.05 -10.04
N HIS A 168 3.50 -12.84 -9.65
CA HIS A 168 3.00 -11.84 -10.60
C HIS A 168 4.11 -11.08 -11.32
N GLY A 169 5.31 -11.00 -10.72
CA GLY A 169 6.51 -10.46 -11.33
C GLY A 169 6.53 -8.95 -11.50
N ASN A 170 7.29 -8.48 -12.48
CA ASN A 170 7.54 -7.07 -12.73
C ASN A 170 6.36 -6.38 -13.44
N ALA A 171 6.20 -5.09 -13.22
CA ALA A 171 5.24 -4.26 -13.94
C ALA A 171 5.38 -4.39 -15.46
N ARG A 172 4.25 -4.48 -16.17
CA ARG A 172 4.22 -4.40 -17.62
C ARG A 172 4.68 -3.01 -18.09
N LYS A 173 5.26 -2.94 -19.28
CA LYS A 173 5.93 -1.75 -19.83
C LYS A 173 5.18 -0.42 -19.63
N LYS A 174 3.88 -0.40 -19.90
CA LYS A 174 3.06 0.81 -19.77
C LYS A 174 2.94 1.29 -18.33
N LEU A 175 2.71 0.35 -17.40
CA LEU A 175 2.64 0.64 -15.97
C LEU A 175 4.02 1.05 -15.43
N GLU A 176 5.07 0.35 -15.82
CA GLU A 176 6.45 0.69 -15.47
C GLU A 176 6.81 2.12 -15.88
N GLN A 177 6.48 2.52 -17.12
CA GLN A 177 6.72 3.87 -17.60
C GLN A 177 5.98 4.92 -16.79
N MET A 178 4.70 4.66 -16.41
CA MET A 178 3.92 5.57 -15.58
C MET A 178 4.55 5.72 -14.18
N ILE A 179 4.87 4.61 -13.52
CA ILE A 179 5.44 4.62 -12.17
C ILE A 179 6.82 5.28 -12.16
N LYS A 180 7.75 4.85 -13.03
CA LYS A 180 9.10 5.42 -13.13
C LYS A 180 9.07 6.91 -13.48
N GLY A 181 8.15 7.32 -14.38
CA GLY A 181 7.95 8.72 -14.74
C GLY A 181 7.51 9.59 -13.56
N LEU A 182 6.58 9.11 -12.73
CA LEU A 182 6.15 9.82 -11.52
C LEU A 182 7.25 9.82 -10.44
N ILE A 183 7.93 8.72 -10.23
CA ILE A 183 9.07 8.63 -9.30
C ILE A 183 10.14 9.67 -9.65
N SER A 184 10.56 9.70 -10.91
CA SER A 184 11.56 10.63 -11.40
C SER A 184 11.12 12.09 -11.26
N TYR A 185 9.89 12.40 -11.68
CA TYR A 185 9.36 13.76 -11.63
C TYR A 185 9.23 14.29 -10.20
N GLY A 186 8.67 13.47 -9.31
CA GLY A 186 8.40 13.87 -7.93
C GLY A 186 9.60 13.72 -6.99
N ASN A 187 10.71 13.15 -7.44
CA ASN A 187 11.81 12.73 -6.58
C ASN A 187 11.31 11.83 -5.42
N VAL A 188 10.47 10.85 -5.77
CA VAL A 188 9.92 9.89 -4.80
C VAL A 188 11.05 9.04 -4.21
N ASP A 189 11.05 8.84 -2.91
CA ASP A 189 12.09 8.09 -2.20
C ASP A 189 11.72 6.60 -2.06
N ILE A 190 10.43 6.34 -1.81
CA ILE A 190 9.90 4.99 -1.56
C ILE A 190 8.63 4.78 -2.38
N TYR A 191 8.57 3.67 -3.09
CA TYR A 191 7.35 3.15 -3.71
C TYR A 191 6.84 1.94 -2.92
N MET A 192 5.54 1.92 -2.56
CA MET A 192 4.95 0.81 -1.80
C MET A 192 3.87 0.12 -2.63
N SER A 193 3.75 -1.20 -2.51
CA SER A 193 2.76 -2.01 -3.22
C SER A 193 2.35 -3.26 -2.45
N GLY A 194 1.28 -3.90 -2.89
CA GLY A 194 0.84 -5.24 -2.54
C GLY A 194 1.01 -6.21 -3.71
N HIS A 195 -0.07 -6.90 -4.09
CA HIS A 195 -0.25 -7.74 -5.27
C HIS A 195 0.47 -9.09 -5.21
N ASP A 196 1.79 -9.10 -5.06
CA ASP A 196 2.50 -10.34 -4.74
C ASP A 196 2.34 -10.65 -3.25
N HIS A 197 1.83 -11.82 -2.94
CA HIS A 197 1.58 -12.26 -1.57
C HIS A 197 2.89 -12.57 -0.84
N SER A 198 3.70 -11.54 -0.71
CA SER A 198 5.02 -11.57 -0.06
C SER A 198 5.35 -10.22 0.57
N LYS A 199 6.41 -10.20 1.37
CA LYS A 199 7.06 -8.98 1.85
C LYS A 199 8.43 -8.89 1.21
N GLN A 200 8.72 -7.79 0.52
CA GLN A 200 10.00 -7.59 -0.15
C GLN A 200 10.52 -6.16 0.10
N LEU A 201 11.83 -6.03 0.23
CA LEU A 201 12.52 -4.75 0.12
C LEU A 201 13.48 -4.82 -1.07
N ILE A 202 13.26 -3.93 -2.03
CA ILE A 202 14.00 -3.90 -3.28
C ILE A 202 14.59 -2.50 -3.46
N LYS A 203 15.91 -2.45 -3.73
CA LYS A 203 16.59 -1.22 -4.09
C LYS A 203 16.72 -1.13 -5.61
N MET A 204 16.38 0.02 -6.17
CA MET A 204 16.42 0.32 -7.59
C MET A 204 17.22 1.60 -7.84
N ASN A 205 17.87 1.71 -8.99
CA ASN A 205 18.40 2.97 -9.48
C ASN A 205 17.45 3.55 -10.54
N ILE A 206 16.89 4.73 -10.25
CA ILE A 206 16.02 5.45 -11.20
C ILE A 206 16.57 6.86 -11.36
N ASN A 207 17.04 7.18 -12.58
CA ASN A 207 17.67 8.45 -12.90
C ASN A 207 18.84 8.82 -11.97
N ASN A 208 19.76 7.89 -11.77
CA ASN A 208 20.93 8.00 -10.90
C ASN A 208 20.62 8.29 -9.42
N ARG A 209 19.42 7.91 -8.98
CA ARG A 209 19.01 7.99 -7.56
C ARG A 209 18.60 6.62 -7.06
N ASP A 210 18.97 6.33 -5.83
CA ASP A 210 18.46 5.17 -5.11
C ASP A 210 16.99 5.42 -4.76
N VAL A 211 16.14 4.50 -5.18
CA VAL A 211 14.71 4.44 -4.88
C VAL A 211 14.42 3.07 -4.29
N TYR A 212 13.67 3.04 -3.21
CA TYR A 212 13.31 1.79 -2.56
C TYR A 212 11.89 1.40 -2.86
N GLN A 213 11.67 0.11 -3.13
CA GLN A 213 10.33 -0.45 -3.21
C GLN A 213 10.08 -1.38 -2.03
N ILE A 214 8.91 -1.23 -1.42
CA ILE A 214 8.42 -2.11 -0.36
C ILE A 214 7.19 -2.82 -0.89
N ILE A 215 7.23 -4.15 -0.95
CA ILE A 215 6.03 -4.96 -1.18
C ILE A 215 5.55 -5.46 0.19
N CYS A 216 4.24 -5.37 0.44
CA CYS A 216 3.59 -5.87 1.63
C CYS A 216 2.21 -6.43 1.27
N GLY A 217 2.18 -7.61 0.65
CA GLY A 217 0.98 -8.28 0.12
C GLY A 217 0.56 -9.51 0.93
N THR A 218 0.94 -9.59 2.20
CA THR A 218 0.62 -10.73 3.08
C THR A 218 -0.37 -10.37 4.18
N GLY A 219 -1.24 -9.38 3.93
CA GLY A 219 -2.17 -8.84 4.92
C GLY A 219 -3.38 -9.72 5.24
N GLY A 220 -3.70 -10.66 4.37
CA GLY A 220 -4.89 -11.52 4.56
C GLY A 220 -4.91 -12.75 3.67
N LYS A 221 -4.01 -12.85 2.70
CA LYS A 221 -3.84 -14.03 1.85
C LYS A 221 -2.58 -14.80 2.25
N PRO A 222 -2.57 -16.15 2.11
CA PRO A 222 -1.36 -16.95 2.27
C PRO A 222 -0.26 -16.47 1.33
N GLY A 223 0.98 -16.58 1.77
CA GLY A 223 2.13 -16.22 0.95
C GLY A 223 2.30 -17.12 -0.26
N ASP A 224 2.70 -16.54 -1.40
CA ASP A 224 3.04 -17.26 -2.60
C ASP A 224 4.43 -17.90 -2.45
N PRO A 225 4.59 -19.21 -2.67
CA PRO A 225 5.89 -19.87 -2.61
C PRO A 225 6.76 -19.65 -3.86
N TYR A 226 6.20 -19.13 -4.95
CA TYR A 226 6.92 -18.92 -6.19
C TYR A 226 7.90 -17.76 -6.12
N ILE A 227 9.15 -18.00 -6.57
CA ILE A 227 10.23 -17.02 -6.59
C ILE A 227 10.95 -17.06 -7.93
N ASN A 228 11.11 -15.89 -8.57
CA ASN A 228 11.86 -15.73 -9.82
C ASN A 228 12.92 -14.62 -9.69
N MET A 229 14.14 -14.99 -9.34
CA MET A 229 15.26 -14.06 -9.19
C MET A 229 15.69 -13.37 -10.50
N ASN A 230 15.31 -13.90 -11.68
CA ASN A 230 15.59 -13.25 -12.96
C ASN A 230 14.86 -11.88 -13.10
N ASN A 231 13.85 -11.63 -12.30
CA ASN A 231 13.15 -10.34 -12.25
C ASN A 231 13.99 -9.20 -11.65
N MET A 232 15.14 -9.52 -11.01
CA MET A 232 16.00 -8.54 -10.29
C MET A 232 17.22 -8.08 -11.10
N ARG A 233 17.25 -8.24 -12.42
CA ARG A 233 18.43 -7.90 -13.26
C ARG A 233 18.88 -6.44 -13.17
N ASP A 234 17.96 -5.52 -12.92
CA ASP A 234 18.20 -4.06 -12.82
C ASP A 234 17.95 -3.50 -11.42
N SER A 235 17.94 -4.37 -10.41
CA SER A 235 17.59 -4.02 -9.03
C SER A 235 18.22 -5.00 -8.03
N GLU A 236 18.26 -4.62 -6.77
CA GLU A 236 18.84 -5.38 -5.68
C GLU A 236 17.74 -5.80 -4.68
N LEU A 237 17.60 -7.10 -4.43
CA LEU A 237 16.72 -7.61 -3.39
C LEU A 237 17.43 -7.56 -2.04
N LEU A 238 16.91 -6.76 -1.11
CA LEU A 238 17.48 -6.61 0.23
C LEU A 238 16.80 -7.51 1.26
N PHE A 239 15.53 -7.87 1.05
CA PHE A 239 14.76 -8.73 1.93
C PHE A 239 13.60 -9.39 1.20
N PHE A 240 13.29 -10.62 1.59
CA PHE A 240 12.12 -11.38 1.15
C PHE A 240 11.56 -12.24 2.28
N SER A 241 10.24 -12.29 2.37
CA SER A 241 9.49 -13.26 3.19
C SER A 241 8.09 -13.46 2.60
N ASN A 242 7.60 -14.68 2.57
CA ASN A 242 6.22 -15.02 2.18
C ASN A 242 5.33 -15.37 3.38
N ILE A 243 5.77 -15.12 4.60
CA ILE A 243 4.99 -15.34 5.82
C ILE A 243 4.01 -14.20 6.01
N ILE A 244 2.76 -14.49 6.40
CA ILE A 244 1.72 -13.49 6.67
C ILE A 244 2.18 -12.45 7.69
N GLY A 245 1.79 -11.20 7.47
CA GLY A 245 2.19 -10.11 8.35
C GLY A 245 2.03 -8.72 7.74
N VAL A 246 2.77 -7.76 8.27
CA VAL A 246 2.74 -6.36 7.87
C VAL A 246 4.13 -5.76 7.82
N CYS A 247 4.26 -4.61 7.17
CA CYS A 247 5.41 -3.73 7.33
C CYS A 247 5.02 -2.53 8.21
N ASN A 248 5.97 -2.01 8.98
CA ASN A 248 5.74 -0.84 9.83
C ASN A 248 6.85 0.18 9.66
N ILE A 249 6.50 1.41 9.26
CA ILE A 249 7.43 2.53 9.16
C ILE A 249 7.26 3.43 10.38
N ARG A 250 8.39 3.80 10.99
CA ARG A 250 8.48 4.77 12.07
C ARG A 250 9.41 5.90 11.68
N SER A 251 9.01 7.14 11.93
CA SER A 251 9.88 8.32 11.73
C SER A 251 10.59 8.65 13.03
N ILE A 252 11.92 8.62 13.02
CA ILE A 252 12.79 8.92 14.15
C ILE A 252 13.93 9.81 13.65
N ASP A 253 14.12 10.98 14.24
CA ASP A 253 15.23 11.91 13.96
C ASP A 253 15.46 12.14 12.45
N ASN A 254 14.40 12.41 11.72
CA ASN A 254 14.42 12.59 10.25
C ASN A 254 14.73 11.34 9.41
N ASN A 255 14.96 10.19 10.02
CA ASN A 255 15.10 8.91 9.33
C ASN A 255 13.78 8.14 9.34
N LEU A 256 13.62 7.20 8.41
CA LEU A 256 12.53 6.26 8.41
C LEU A 256 13.08 4.86 8.73
N ILE A 257 12.52 4.24 9.76
CA ILE A 257 12.85 2.86 10.14
C ILE A 257 11.69 1.98 9.68
N LEU A 258 12.00 1.04 8.81
CA LEU A 258 11.09 0.02 8.30
C LEU A 258 11.33 -1.29 9.04
N ASP A 259 10.29 -1.83 9.65
CA ASP A 259 10.29 -3.17 10.24
C ASP A 259 9.37 -4.08 9.42
N PHE A 260 9.85 -5.27 9.04
CA PHE A 260 9.06 -6.37 8.51
C PHE A 260 8.67 -7.30 9.65
N LEU A 261 7.38 -7.55 9.79
CA LEU A 261 6.80 -8.26 10.92
C LEU A 261 5.92 -9.41 10.43
N ASN A 262 6.10 -10.60 10.99
CA ASN A 262 5.11 -11.64 10.91
C ASN A 262 4.30 -11.72 12.22
N THR A 263 3.40 -12.67 12.34
CA THR A 263 2.51 -12.78 13.50
C THR A 263 3.23 -13.10 14.82
N LYS A 264 4.51 -13.53 14.76
CA LYS A 264 5.30 -13.97 15.91
C LYS A 264 6.48 -13.03 16.21
N ILE A 265 7.25 -12.64 15.18
CA ILE A 265 8.52 -11.93 15.35
C ILE A 265 8.68 -10.76 14.35
N LYS A 266 9.65 -9.92 14.63
CA LYS A 266 10.23 -9.03 13.64
C LYS A 266 11.26 -9.81 12.81
N GLU A 267 11.05 -9.87 11.49
CA GLU A 267 11.86 -10.64 10.55
C GLU A 267 13.09 -9.87 10.09
N PHE A 268 12.91 -8.56 9.84
CA PHE A 268 13.97 -7.71 9.30
C PHE A 268 13.71 -6.23 9.67
N SER A 269 14.76 -5.43 9.67
CA SER A 269 14.67 -3.99 9.87
C SER A 269 15.64 -3.26 8.95
N TYR A 270 15.21 -2.14 8.38
CA TYR A 270 16.01 -1.29 7.50
C TYR A 270 15.84 0.18 7.86
N THR A 271 16.92 0.96 7.78
CA THR A 271 16.87 2.40 8.07
C THR A 271 17.17 3.21 6.81
N PHE A 272 16.19 3.97 6.35
CA PHE A 272 16.37 4.96 5.30
C PHE A 272 16.91 6.25 5.92
N LYS A 273 18.01 6.74 5.40
CA LYS A 273 18.67 7.99 5.83
C LYS A 273 18.53 9.06 4.73
N LYS A 274 18.37 10.34 5.17
CA LYS A 274 18.23 11.46 4.22
C LYS A 274 18.87 12.74 4.78
#